data_f40e395c64fef69cf0307a38fa5edc25
#
_entry.id   f40e395c64fef69cf0307a38fa5edc25
#
_cell.length_a   1.000
_cell.length_b   1.000
_cell.length_c   1.000
_cell.angle_alpha   90.00
_cell.angle_beta   90.00
_cell.angle_gamma   90.00
#
_symmetry.space_group_name_H-M   'P 1'
#
loop_
_entity.id
_entity.type
_entity.pdbx_description
1 polymer ?
#
loop_
_entity_poly.entity_id
_entity_poly.type
_entity_poly.pdbx_seq_one_letter_code
_entity_poly.pdbx_strand_id
1 'polypeptide(L)'
;MNLTLAIGLFLLVLFLIGIIGIKIIKIPDILLYILLGLVLSAFLDESRVIEAAGEIGLVLLFFLLGMKFSVNRLIRNSGKVWKGGLLDAVLGILVTAGISYLFGLDWVSSLIVGGIVYATSSSITAKLLEDKNRTENKESEFMLLILVFEDLIAPILVTVLIGLTGEGFTIKDFLFIILKITVLAGVAVFFARIVFKKAEPILKDIKQDDIFIVLITGIALTYGGIAMFLGLSEVIGAFLAGMMLSELSIKDKVEKVALPVRNIFLPFFFLNFGLHIELTTDIPHAGLLVVLILWSLVHKLIVGYFGGQWFGLPRSYSLKAGLSLTQRGEFSVIIAALATGELKMFASIYILVIAFIGTILFQLAPKLNKIIVEKVKEKTS
;
A
#
# COMPACT_ATOMS: atom_id res chain seq x y z
N MET A 1 -13.08 32.84 -0.53
CA MET A 1 -14.15 31.89 -0.17
C MET A 1 -13.98 31.50 1.29
N ASN A 2 -15.06 31.41 2.09
CA ASN A 2 -14.95 30.99 3.48
C ASN A 2 -14.45 29.52 3.53
N LEU A 3 -13.47 29.21 4.39
CA LEU A 3 -12.85 27.90 4.52
C LEU A 3 -13.88 26.79 4.79
N THR A 4 -14.88 27.06 5.64
CA THR A 4 -15.95 26.11 5.93
C THR A 4 -16.76 25.77 4.68
N LEU A 5 -17.09 26.77 3.86
CA LEU A 5 -17.81 26.56 2.59
C LEU A 5 -16.94 25.75 1.61
N ALA A 6 -15.63 26.08 1.54
CA ALA A 6 -14.69 25.34 0.69
C ALA A 6 -14.64 23.85 1.05
N ILE A 7 -14.45 23.52 2.33
CA ILE A 7 -14.41 22.13 2.82
C ILE A 7 -15.74 21.43 2.54
N GLY A 8 -16.88 22.09 2.81
CA GLY A 8 -18.20 21.50 2.58
C GLY A 8 -18.45 21.18 1.10
N LEU A 9 -18.15 22.11 0.19
CA LEU A 9 -18.26 21.90 -1.25
C LEU A 9 -17.33 20.79 -1.73
N PHE A 10 -16.11 20.74 -1.20
CA PHE A 10 -15.14 19.73 -1.57
C PHE A 10 -15.61 18.31 -1.17
N LEU A 11 -16.15 18.13 0.03
CA LEU A 11 -16.72 16.85 0.46
C LEU A 11 -17.92 16.43 -0.41
N LEU A 12 -18.77 17.40 -0.84
CA LEU A 12 -19.86 17.13 -1.77
C LEU A 12 -19.35 16.70 -3.15
N VAL A 13 -18.26 17.31 -3.64
CA VAL A 13 -17.63 16.90 -4.90
C VAL A 13 -17.07 15.48 -4.79
N LEU A 14 -16.38 15.14 -3.71
CA LEU A 14 -15.88 13.76 -3.47
C LEU A 14 -17.04 12.76 -3.43
N PHE A 15 -18.15 13.09 -2.77
CA PHE A 15 -19.36 12.27 -2.75
C PHE A 15 -19.94 12.05 -4.14
N LEU A 16 -20.11 13.13 -4.93
CA LEU A 16 -20.67 13.04 -6.29
C LEU A 16 -19.78 12.18 -7.21
N ILE A 17 -18.47 12.36 -7.13
CA ILE A 17 -17.49 11.57 -7.89
C ILE A 17 -17.54 10.09 -7.47
N GLY A 18 -17.60 9.81 -6.17
CA GLY A 18 -17.74 8.45 -5.66
C GLY A 18 -19.01 7.76 -6.18
N ILE A 19 -20.15 8.45 -6.14
CA ILE A 19 -21.43 7.92 -6.64
C ILE A 19 -21.40 7.68 -8.16
N ILE A 20 -20.80 8.59 -8.94
CA ILE A 20 -20.60 8.44 -10.38
C ILE A 20 -19.78 7.18 -10.68
N GLY A 21 -18.68 7.00 -9.94
CA GLY A 21 -17.82 5.82 -10.06
C GLY A 21 -18.58 4.53 -9.85
N ILE A 22 -19.24 4.41 -8.71
CA ILE A 22 -19.90 3.16 -8.31
C ILE A 22 -21.13 2.87 -9.18
N LYS A 23 -21.97 3.85 -9.45
CA LYS A 23 -23.27 3.63 -10.10
C LYS A 23 -23.25 3.76 -11.62
N ILE A 24 -22.47 4.68 -12.18
CA ILE A 24 -22.49 5.00 -13.62
C ILE A 24 -21.33 4.31 -14.33
N ILE A 25 -20.09 4.56 -13.89
CA ILE A 25 -18.90 4.08 -14.59
C ILE A 25 -18.54 2.64 -14.18
N LYS A 26 -18.99 2.21 -12.99
CA LYS A 26 -18.73 0.88 -12.39
C LYS A 26 -17.23 0.59 -12.15
N ILE A 27 -16.47 1.64 -11.86
CA ILE A 27 -15.07 1.55 -11.42
C ILE A 27 -14.96 1.93 -9.93
N PRO A 28 -13.92 1.51 -9.22
CA PRO A 28 -13.69 1.91 -7.84
C PRO A 28 -13.55 3.43 -7.73
N ASP A 29 -14.12 3.98 -6.68
CA ASP A 29 -14.03 5.40 -6.30
C ASP A 29 -12.57 5.87 -6.14
N ILE A 30 -11.68 5.01 -5.68
CA ILE A 30 -10.23 5.26 -5.57
C ILE A 30 -9.67 5.86 -6.86
N LEU A 31 -9.96 5.22 -8.01
CA LEU A 31 -9.41 5.67 -9.30
C LEU A 31 -9.93 7.06 -9.68
N LEU A 32 -11.16 7.37 -9.32
CA LEU A 32 -11.74 8.69 -9.58
C LEU A 32 -11.15 9.75 -8.67
N TYR A 33 -10.86 9.43 -7.41
CA TYR A 33 -10.17 10.35 -6.51
C TYR A 33 -8.74 10.63 -6.98
N ILE A 34 -8.03 9.61 -7.47
CA ILE A 34 -6.70 9.80 -8.10
C ILE A 34 -6.81 10.68 -9.35
N LEU A 35 -7.79 10.43 -10.23
CA LEU A 35 -8.01 11.25 -11.41
C LEU A 35 -8.40 12.68 -11.06
N LEU A 36 -9.26 12.88 -10.04
CA LEU A 36 -9.58 14.21 -9.56
C LEU A 36 -8.34 14.95 -9.08
N GLY A 37 -7.48 14.27 -8.29
CA GLY A 37 -6.21 14.83 -7.85
C GLY A 37 -5.33 15.23 -9.02
N LEU A 38 -5.19 14.36 -10.02
CA LEU A 38 -4.44 14.63 -11.24
C LEU A 38 -4.99 15.85 -12.01
N VAL A 39 -6.31 16.00 -12.13
CA VAL A 39 -6.92 17.18 -12.77
C VAL A 39 -6.67 18.43 -11.94
N LEU A 40 -6.79 18.33 -10.63
CA LEU A 40 -6.58 19.46 -9.71
C LEU A 40 -5.10 19.87 -9.62
N SER A 41 -4.13 19.00 -9.92
CA SER A 41 -2.69 19.36 -9.92
C SER A 41 -2.37 20.49 -10.91
N ALA A 42 -3.18 20.66 -11.96
CA ALA A 42 -3.05 21.78 -12.89
C ALA A 42 -3.52 23.15 -12.32
N PHE A 43 -4.24 23.16 -11.19
CA PHE A 43 -4.89 24.35 -10.63
C PHE A 43 -4.55 24.62 -9.16
N LEU A 44 -4.05 23.63 -8.46
CA LEU A 44 -3.76 23.69 -7.03
C LEU A 44 -2.29 23.31 -6.80
N ASP A 45 -1.61 24.14 -6.04
CA ASP A 45 -0.34 23.77 -5.45
C ASP A 45 -0.53 22.72 -4.34
N GLU A 46 0.55 22.08 -3.92
CA GLU A 46 0.55 21.14 -2.81
C GLU A 46 -0.09 21.74 -1.56
N SER A 47 -1.12 21.07 -1.04
CA SER A 47 -1.85 21.53 0.14
C SER A 47 -1.55 20.65 1.35
N ARG A 48 -0.82 21.19 2.32
CA ARG A 48 -0.56 20.50 3.61
C ARG A 48 -1.83 20.02 4.32
N VAL A 49 -2.97 20.70 4.07
CA VAL A 49 -4.25 20.28 4.68
C VAL A 49 -4.77 19.01 4.03
N ILE A 50 -4.66 18.89 2.70
CA ILE A 50 -5.07 17.68 1.96
C ILE A 50 -4.13 16.52 2.33
N GLU A 51 -2.84 16.77 2.39
CA GLU A 51 -1.83 15.81 2.78
C GLU A 51 -2.09 15.27 4.20
N ALA A 52 -2.18 16.14 5.21
CA ALA A 52 -2.44 15.73 6.59
C ALA A 52 -3.78 15.00 6.75
N ALA A 53 -4.83 15.42 6.03
CA ALA A 53 -6.11 14.71 6.00
C ALA A 53 -5.96 13.31 5.39
N GLY A 54 -5.18 13.18 4.31
CA GLY A 54 -4.88 11.91 3.67
C GLY A 54 -4.12 10.95 4.59
N GLU A 55 -3.09 11.43 5.28
CA GLU A 55 -2.33 10.65 6.26
C GLU A 55 -3.22 10.08 7.37
N ILE A 56 -4.15 10.87 7.93
CA ILE A 56 -5.12 10.37 8.92
C ILE A 56 -5.94 9.21 8.35
N GLY A 57 -6.42 9.34 7.11
CA GLY A 57 -7.19 8.31 6.43
C GLY A 57 -6.38 7.03 6.20
N LEU A 58 -5.14 7.17 5.75
CA LEU A 58 -4.20 6.09 5.50
C LEU A 58 -3.85 5.33 6.79
N VAL A 59 -3.46 6.06 7.84
CA VAL A 59 -3.14 5.49 9.15
C VAL A 59 -4.32 4.70 9.71
N LEU A 60 -5.53 5.23 9.64
CA LEU A 60 -6.71 4.51 10.13
C LEU A 60 -7.08 3.30 9.26
N LEU A 61 -6.82 3.33 7.95
CA LEU A 61 -6.99 2.18 7.06
C LEU A 61 -6.10 1.02 7.53
N PHE A 62 -4.80 1.28 7.71
CA PHE A 62 -3.85 0.24 8.12
C PHE A 62 -4.01 -0.19 9.57
N PHE A 63 -4.43 0.70 10.44
CA PHE A 63 -4.81 0.35 11.81
C PHE A 63 -5.97 -0.67 11.81
N LEU A 64 -7.06 -0.39 11.11
CA LEU A 64 -8.20 -1.32 11.01
C LEU A 64 -7.81 -2.64 10.32
N LEU A 65 -6.92 -2.58 9.33
CA LEU A 65 -6.39 -3.78 8.70
C LEU A 65 -5.55 -4.59 9.69
N GLY A 66 -4.65 -3.95 10.43
CA GLY A 66 -3.83 -4.57 11.47
C GLY A 66 -4.66 -5.30 12.53
N MET A 67 -5.82 -4.76 12.88
CA MET A 67 -6.76 -5.41 13.81
C MET A 67 -7.31 -6.76 13.32
N LYS A 68 -7.26 -7.04 12.02
CA LYS A 68 -7.66 -8.34 11.45
C LYS A 68 -6.58 -9.41 11.59
N PHE A 69 -5.37 -9.02 12.03
CA PHE A 69 -4.22 -9.90 12.20
C PHE A 69 -3.83 -10.01 13.66
N SER A 70 -3.76 -11.23 14.19
CA SER A 70 -3.18 -11.44 15.53
C SER A 70 -1.65 -11.50 15.44
N VAL A 71 -0.99 -10.98 16.49
CA VAL A 71 0.48 -11.04 16.65
C VAL A 71 1.01 -12.47 16.51
N ASN A 72 0.32 -13.44 17.12
CA ASN A 72 0.70 -14.85 17.06
C ASN A 72 0.62 -15.43 15.64
N ARG A 73 -0.38 -15.02 14.84
CA ARG A 73 -0.56 -15.46 13.46
C ARG A 73 0.53 -14.88 12.56
N LEU A 74 0.88 -13.60 12.77
CA LEU A 74 1.97 -12.95 12.04
C LEU A 74 3.31 -13.66 12.29
N ILE A 75 3.70 -13.87 13.56
CA ILE A 75 4.94 -14.54 13.93
C ILE A 75 5.02 -15.95 13.33
N ARG A 76 3.93 -16.70 13.36
CA ARG A 76 3.88 -18.06 12.81
C ARG A 76 4.05 -18.11 11.30
N ASN A 77 3.56 -17.12 10.57
CA ASN A 77 3.50 -17.12 9.11
C ASN A 77 4.62 -16.28 8.46
N SER A 78 5.33 -15.42 9.21
CA SER A 78 6.46 -14.64 8.70
C SER A 78 7.54 -15.52 8.06
N GLY A 79 7.84 -16.67 8.65
CA GLY A 79 8.80 -17.64 8.08
C GLY A 79 8.37 -18.26 6.75
N LYS A 80 7.10 -18.13 6.33
CA LYS A 80 6.61 -18.67 5.05
C LYS A 80 6.59 -17.62 3.94
N VAL A 81 6.48 -16.34 4.29
CA VAL A 81 6.33 -15.26 3.30
C VAL A 81 7.66 -14.76 2.75
N TRP A 82 8.77 -14.93 3.50
CA TRP A 82 10.05 -14.35 3.13
C TRP A 82 10.58 -14.82 1.77
N LYS A 83 10.31 -16.09 1.38
CA LYS A 83 10.70 -16.62 0.06
C LYS A 83 9.95 -15.90 -1.06
N GLY A 84 8.65 -15.68 -0.89
CA GLY A 84 7.82 -14.91 -1.82
C GLY A 84 8.26 -13.44 -1.89
N GLY A 85 8.53 -12.82 -0.75
CA GLY A 85 9.02 -11.45 -0.67
C GLY A 85 10.42 -11.26 -1.28
N LEU A 86 11.34 -12.21 -1.06
CA LEU A 86 12.66 -12.18 -1.70
C LEU A 86 12.55 -12.35 -3.22
N LEU A 87 11.71 -13.28 -3.69
CA LEU A 87 11.43 -13.43 -5.11
C LEU A 87 10.88 -12.14 -5.71
N ASP A 88 9.97 -11.49 -5.01
CA ASP A 88 9.40 -10.20 -5.41
C ASP A 88 10.46 -9.10 -5.48
N ALA A 89 11.31 -8.98 -4.47
CA ALA A 89 12.41 -8.01 -4.47
C ALA A 89 13.41 -8.26 -5.61
N VAL A 90 13.80 -9.51 -5.86
CA VAL A 90 14.71 -9.84 -6.97
C VAL A 90 14.10 -9.51 -8.32
N LEU A 91 12.87 -9.94 -8.58
CA LEU A 91 12.20 -9.69 -9.85
C LEU A 91 11.84 -8.21 -10.02
N GLY A 92 11.30 -7.58 -8.98
CA GLY A 92 10.87 -6.19 -9.00
C GLY A 92 12.03 -5.21 -9.08
N ILE A 93 13.12 -5.42 -8.35
CA ILE A 93 14.25 -4.50 -8.31
C ILE A 93 15.31 -4.89 -9.34
N LEU A 94 15.93 -6.07 -9.21
CA LEU A 94 17.13 -6.40 -9.98
C LEU A 94 16.83 -6.74 -11.43
N VAL A 95 15.81 -7.55 -11.70
CA VAL A 95 15.44 -7.89 -13.09
C VAL A 95 14.90 -6.66 -13.82
N THR A 96 14.09 -5.84 -13.15
CA THR A 96 13.61 -4.56 -13.74
C THR A 96 14.76 -3.61 -14.01
N ALA A 97 15.72 -3.46 -13.09
CA ALA A 97 16.91 -2.66 -13.32
C ALA A 97 17.72 -3.17 -14.54
N GLY A 98 17.87 -4.50 -14.66
CA GLY A 98 18.51 -5.13 -15.83
C GLY A 98 17.78 -4.81 -17.13
N ILE A 99 16.44 -4.90 -17.16
CA ILE A 99 15.63 -4.52 -18.32
C ILE A 99 15.88 -3.04 -18.67
N SER A 100 15.79 -2.15 -17.68
CA SER A 100 15.94 -0.70 -17.87
C SER A 100 17.34 -0.33 -18.39
N TYR A 101 18.38 -1.00 -17.89
CA TYR A 101 19.75 -0.84 -18.34
C TYR A 101 19.92 -1.27 -19.82
N LEU A 102 19.30 -2.38 -20.21
CA LEU A 102 19.30 -2.83 -21.62
C LEU A 102 18.59 -1.87 -22.57
N PHE A 103 17.65 -1.06 -22.05
CA PHE A 103 17.02 0.02 -22.82
C PHE A 103 17.81 1.34 -22.81
N GLY A 104 19.03 1.33 -22.25
CA GLY A 104 19.98 2.46 -22.35
C GLY A 104 19.94 3.43 -21.17
N LEU A 105 19.22 3.12 -20.08
CA LEU A 105 19.34 3.91 -18.86
C LEU A 105 20.68 3.61 -18.18
N ASP A 106 21.23 4.62 -17.49
CA ASP A 106 22.38 4.41 -16.61
C ASP A 106 22.04 3.50 -15.43
N TRP A 107 23.06 3.02 -14.70
CA TRP A 107 22.89 2.06 -13.62
C TRP A 107 22.02 2.58 -12.46
N VAL A 108 22.22 3.85 -12.05
CA VAL A 108 21.46 4.43 -10.93
C VAL A 108 20.00 4.64 -11.31
N SER A 109 19.75 5.22 -12.49
CA SER A 109 18.41 5.38 -13.05
C SER A 109 17.69 4.04 -13.20
N SER A 110 18.40 2.99 -13.64
CA SER A 110 17.86 1.64 -13.75
C SER A 110 17.43 1.06 -12.40
N LEU A 111 18.21 1.27 -11.34
CA LEU A 111 17.84 0.87 -9.97
C LEU A 111 16.66 1.66 -9.42
N ILE A 112 16.57 2.97 -9.71
CA ILE A 112 15.41 3.79 -9.35
C ILE A 112 14.15 3.23 -10.01
N VAL A 113 14.20 2.91 -11.31
CA VAL A 113 13.08 2.27 -12.03
C VAL A 113 12.73 0.91 -11.41
N GLY A 114 13.74 0.11 -11.05
CA GLY A 114 13.55 -1.14 -10.31
C GLY A 114 12.75 -0.94 -9.02
N GLY A 115 13.11 0.07 -8.24
CA GLY A 115 12.40 0.42 -7.01
C GLY A 115 10.95 0.87 -7.25
N ILE A 116 10.72 1.68 -8.29
CA ILE A 116 9.38 2.14 -8.69
C ILE A 116 8.49 0.95 -9.08
N VAL A 117 9.06 -0.02 -9.80
CA VAL A 117 8.34 -1.23 -10.25
C VAL A 117 8.15 -2.25 -9.13
N TYR A 118 9.00 -2.27 -8.12
CA TYR A 118 8.92 -3.19 -6.99
C TYR A 118 7.73 -2.90 -6.09
N ALA A 119 7.56 -1.67 -5.63
CA ALA A 119 6.64 -1.31 -4.56
C ALA A 119 5.17 -1.40 -5.00
N THR A 120 4.43 -2.38 -4.47
CA THR A 120 2.98 -2.51 -4.66
C THR A 120 2.24 -1.50 -3.78
N SER A 121 1.13 -0.94 -4.26
CA SER A 121 0.28 -0.09 -3.44
C SER A 121 -0.45 -0.89 -2.36
N SER A 122 0.04 -0.78 -1.15
CA SER A 122 -0.60 -1.39 0.01
C SER A 122 -1.95 -0.73 0.32
N SER A 123 -2.06 0.59 0.18
CA SER A 123 -3.30 1.36 0.40
C SER A 123 -4.41 1.01 -0.61
N ILE A 124 -4.11 0.99 -1.92
CA ILE A 124 -5.08 0.59 -2.95
C ILE A 124 -5.51 -0.86 -2.74
N THR A 125 -4.56 -1.76 -2.52
CA THR A 125 -4.85 -3.19 -2.31
C THR A 125 -5.71 -3.41 -1.05
N ALA A 126 -5.37 -2.78 0.07
CA ALA A 126 -6.12 -2.88 1.32
C ALA A 126 -7.57 -2.40 1.14
N LYS A 127 -7.75 -1.22 0.56
CA LYS A 127 -9.08 -0.66 0.28
C LYS A 127 -9.89 -1.57 -0.65
N LEU A 128 -9.29 -2.09 -1.73
CA LEU A 128 -9.97 -3.02 -2.65
C LEU A 128 -10.34 -4.35 -1.99
N LEU A 129 -9.51 -4.88 -1.08
CA LEU A 129 -9.84 -6.08 -0.29
C LEU A 129 -11.08 -5.85 0.56
N GLU A 130 -11.19 -4.68 1.20
CA GLU A 130 -12.37 -4.32 1.99
C GLU A 130 -13.61 -4.12 1.11
N ASP A 131 -13.54 -3.29 0.08
CA ASP A 131 -14.67 -2.97 -0.80
C ASP A 131 -15.26 -4.19 -1.52
N LYS A 132 -14.43 -5.20 -1.76
CA LYS A 132 -14.85 -6.47 -2.38
C LYS A 132 -15.12 -7.58 -1.36
N ASN A 133 -15.13 -7.28 -0.06
CA ASN A 133 -15.32 -8.25 1.03
C ASN A 133 -14.37 -9.46 0.91
N ARG A 134 -13.10 -9.21 0.52
CA ARG A 134 -12.09 -10.24 0.30
C ARG A 134 -11.06 -10.35 1.42
N THR A 135 -11.15 -9.55 2.47
CA THR A 135 -10.17 -9.50 3.58
C THR A 135 -9.99 -10.84 4.29
N GLU A 136 -11.05 -11.68 4.35
CA GLU A 136 -11.02 -12.99 4.98
C GLU A 136 -10.74 -14.15 4.01
N ASN A 137 -10.51 -13.85 2.73
CA ASN A 137 -10.19 -14.87 1.75
C ASN A 137 -8.82 -15.49 2.02
N LYS A 138 -8.64 -16.75 1.57
CA LYS A 138 -7.38 -17.49 1.79
C LYS A 138 -6.15 -16.80 1.24
N GLU A 139 -6.27 -16.14 0.06
CA GLU A 139 -5.17 -15.43 -0.57
C GLU A 139 -4.82 -14.11 0.12
N SER A 140 -5.77 -13.52 0.85
CA SER A 140 -5.58 -12.15 1.39
C SER A 140 -4.52 -12.09 2.46
N GLU A 141 -4.40 -13.13 3.30
CA GLU A 141 -3.32 -13.20 4.29
C GLU A 141 -1.93 -13.19 3.63
N PHE A 142 -1.74 -13.98 2.57
CA PHE A 142 -0.50 -13.97 1.80
C PHE A 142 -0.23 -12.61 1.17
N MET A 143 -1.25 -12.01 0.52
CA MET A 143 -1.13 -10.70 -0.10
C MET A 143 -0.70 -9.63 0.90
N LEU A 144 -1.39 -9.55 2.06
CA LEU A 144 -1.10 -8.56 3.09
C LEU A 144 0.28 -8.76 3.72
N LEU A 145 0.74 -10.00 3.88
CA LEU A 145 2.09 -10.28 4.35
C LEU A 145 3.18 -9.91 3.32
N ILE A 146 2.92 -10.08 2.02
CA ILE A 146 3.81 -9.58 0.96
C ILE A 146 3.87 -8.05 1.01
N LEU A 147 2.73 -7.36 1.13
CA LEU A 147 2.70 -5.90 1.25
C LEU A 147 3.49 -5.40 2.47
N VAL A 148 3.30 -6.03 3.64
CA VAL A 148 4.09 -5.70 4.83
C VAL A 148 5.59 -5.94 4.60
N PHE A 149 5.96 -7.01 3.88
CA PHE A 149 7.35 -7.27 3.52
C PHE A 149 7.90 -6.17 2.59
N GLU A 150 7.14 -5.77 1.57
CA GLU A 150 7.50 -4.66 0.67
C GLU A 150 7.65 -3.34 1.45
N ASP A 151 6.73 -3.03 2.35
CA ASP A 151 6.74 -1.82 3.18
C ASP A 151 7.93 -1.79 4.15
N LEU A 152 8.46 -2.95 4.56
CA LEU A 152 9.70 -3.05 5.35
C LEU A 152 10.95 -2.84 4.48
N ILE A 153 10.95 -3.32 3.24
CA ILE A 153 12.08 -3.19 2.31
C ILE A 153 12.15 -1.80 1.68
N ALA A 154 11.00 -1.14 1.47
CA ALA A 154 10.95 0.15 0.78
C ALA A 154 11.82 1.25 1.44
N PRO A 155 11.82 1.49 2.76
CA PRO A 155 12.72 2.47 3.40
C PRO A 155 14.20 2.11 3.24
N ILE A 156 14.53 0.80 3.26
CA ILE A 156 15.88 0.32 3.02
C ILE A 156 16.31 0.66 1.60
N LEU A 157 15.45 0.36 0.64
CA LEU A 157 15.70 0.62 -0.78
C LEU A 157 15.86 2.14 -1.05
N VAL A 158 14.98 2.98 -0.50
CA VAL A 158 15.09 4.45 -0.61
C VAL A 158 16.43 4.92 -0.05
N THR A 159 16.84 4.44 1.13
CA THR A 159 18.13 4.82 1.74
C THR A 159 19.31 4.41 0.87
N VAL A 160 19.27 3.20 0.29
CA VAL A 160 20.32 2.73 -0.66
C VAL A 160 20.37 3.63 -1.90
N LEU A 161 19.20 3.94 -2.48
CA LEU A 161 19.12 4.78 -3.69
C LEU A 161 19.64 6.20 -3.42
N ILE A 162 19.27 6.82 -2.29
CA ILE A 162 19.81 8.13 -1.88
C ILE A 162 21.34 8.07 -1.74
N GLY A 163 21.87 7.01 -1.12
CA GLY A 163 23.31 6.83 -0.99
C GLY A 163 24.05 6.65 -2.32
N LEU A 164 23.38 6.06 -3.32
CA LEU A 164 23.95 5.93 -4.67
C LEU A 164 23.89 7.23 -5.47
N THR A 165 22.98 8.15 -5.14
CA THR A 165 22.84 9.44 -5.81
C THR A 165 23.72 10.56 -5.23
N GLY A 166 24.34 10.41 -4.02
CA GLY A 166 25.20 11.49 -3.55
C GLY A 166 25.86 11.38 -2.18
N GLU A 167 25.31 10.70 -1.19
CA GLU A 167 25.82 10.80 0.19
C GLU A 167 26.52 9.54 0.76
N GLY A 168 26.69 8.50 -0.03
CA GLY A 168 27.38 7.27 0.39
C GLY A 168 26.58 6.43 1.40
N PHE A 169 26.09 5.27 0.98
CA PHE A 169 25.42 4.30 1.84
C PHE A 169 26.43 3.53 2.69
N THR A 170 26.18 3.40 3.99
CA THR A 170 27.01 2.62 4.88
C THR A 170 26.28 1.41 5.45
N ILE A 171 27.04 0.36 5.80
CA ILE A 171 26.48 -0.82 6.47
C ILE A 171 25.82 -0.46 7.82
N LYS A 172 26.24 0.66 8.43
CA LYS A 172 25.66 1.18 9.67
C LYS A 172 24.23 1.63 9.45
N ASP A 173 23.91 2.31 8.33
CA ASP A 173 22.57 2.79 8.01
C ASP A 173 21.61 1.62 7.85
N PHE A 174 22.04 0.55 7.15
CA PHE A 174 21.28 -0.68 7.05
C PHE A 174 20.99 -1.33 8.42
N LEU A 175 22.00 -1.49 9.25
CA LEU A 175 21.83 -2.07 10.59
C LEU A 175 20.91 -1.20 11.47
N PHE A 176 20.99 0.13 11.33
CA PHE A 176 20.12 1.06 12.07
C PHE A 176 18.65 0.90 11.67
N ILE A 177 18.34 0.73 10.38
CA ILE A 177 16.96 0.50 9.91
C ILE A 177 16.42 -0.81 10.49
N ILE A 178 17.19 -1.90 10.42
CA ILE A 178 16.80 -3.20 10.99
C ILE A 178 16.56 -3.10 12.50
N LEU A 179 17.42 -2.37 13.22
CA LEU A 179 17.25 -2.13 14.65
C LEU A 179 15.94 -1.35 14.94
N LYS A 180 15.67 -0.27 14.20
CA LYS A 180 14.44 0.53 14.34
C LYS A 180 13.19 -0.31 14.13
N ILE A 181 13.15 -1.12 13.07
CA ILE A 181 12.04 -2.05 12.78
C ILE A 181 11.86 -3.05 13.93
N THR A 182 12.95 -3.64 14.40
CA THR A 182 12.94 -4.64 15.48
C THR A 182 12.43 -4.03 16.78
N VAL A 183 12.89 -2.82 17.12
CA VAL A 183 12.45 -2.10 18.32
C VAL A 183 10.96 -1.74 18.20
N LEU A 184 10.52 -1.19 17.06
CA LEU A 184 9.12 -0.83 16.85
C LEU A 184 8.21 -2.06 16.98
N ALA A 185 8.56 -3.18 16.34
CA ALA A 185 7.80 -4.42 16.45
C ALA A 185 7.82 -5.00 17.87
N GLY A 186 8.97 -4.96 18.56
CA GLY A 186 9.10 -5.41 19.95
C GLY A 186 8.25 -4.61 20.92
N VAL A 187 8.21 -3.28 20.75
CA VAL A 187 7.34 -2.39 21.53
C VAL A 187 5.86 -2.71 21.26
N ALA A 188 5.48 -2.96 20.00
CA ALA A 188 4.11 -3.36 19.65
C ALA A 188 3.70 -4.65 20.36
N VAL A 189 4.56 -5.68 20.35
CA VAL A 189 4.31 -6.96 21.04
C VAL A 189 4.21 -6.75 22.55
N PHE A 190 5.07 -5.92 23.14
CA PHE A 190 5.00 -5.57 24.56
C PHE A 190 3.67 -4.91 24.91
N PHE A 191 3.25 -3.89 24.15
CA PHE A 191 1.97 -3.23 24.39
C PHE A 191 0.79 -4.18 24.22
N ALA A 192 0.77 -5.01 23.18
CA ALA A 192 -0.29 -5.99 22.94
C ALA A 192 -0.44 -6.96 24.12
N ARG A 193 0.66 -7.54 24.59
CA ARG A 193 0.62 -8.64 25.57
C ARG A 193 0.51 -8.18 27.04
N ILE A 194 1.01 -6.98 27.35
CA ILE A 194 1.09 -6.50 28.73
C ILE A 194 0.18 -5.31 28.95
N VAL A 195 0.36 -4.21 28.20
CA VAL A 195 -0.32 -2.96 28.49
C VAL A 195 -1.81 -3.05 28.15
N PHE A 196 -2.16 -3.36 26.91
CA PHE A 196 -3.55 -3.39 26.48
C PHE A 196 -4.33 -4.54 27.08
N LYS A 197 -3.70 -5.69 27.35
CA LYS A 197 -4.34 -6.79 28.05
C LYS A 197 -4.71 -6.43 29.49
N LYS A 198 -3.84 -5.68 30.19
CA LYS A 198 -4.14 -5.16 31.54
C LYS A 198 -5.16 -4.02 31.52
N ALA A 199 -5.14 -3.19 30.47
CA ALA A 199 -6.07 -2.07 30.30
C ALA A 199 -7.45 -2.50 29.78
N GLU A 200 -7.61 -3.72 29.29
CA GLU A 200 -8.85 -4.21 28.67
C GLU A 200 -10.11 -4.00 29.54
N PRO A 201 -10.12 -4.27 30.87
CA PRO A 201 -11.28 -3.99 31.70
C PRO A 201 -11.68 -2.51 31.68
N ILE A 202 -10.70 -1.60 31.76
CA ILE A 202 -10.92 -0.15 31.73
C ILE A 202 -11.47 0.26 30.37
N LEU A 203 -10.88 -0.27 29.29
CA LEU A 203 -11.31 0.04 27.92
C LEU A 203 -12.74 -0.44 27.62
N LYS A 204 -13.17 -1.55 28.22
CA LYS A 204 -14.55 -2.06 28.15
C LYS A 204 -15.54 -1.14 28.83
N ASP A 205 -15.16 -0.52 29.94
CA ASP A 205 -16.03 0.34 30.73
C ASP A 205 -16.26 1.71 30.13
N ILE A 206 -15.45 2.15 29.16
CA ILE A 206 -15.67 3.39 28.40
C ILE A 206 -16.94 3.21 27.55
N LYS A 207 -18.05 3.79 27.98
CA LYS A 207 -19.35 3.71 27.27
C LYS A 207 -19.52 4.81 26.21
N GLN A 208 -18.83 5.93 26.36
CA GLN A 208 -18.90 7.10 25.49
C GLN A 208 -18.11 6.83 24.21
N ASP A 209 -18.81 6.79 23.07
CA ASP A 209 -18.19 6.54 21.75
C ASP A 209 -17.25 7.70 21.33
N ASP A 210 -17.57 8.96 21.69
CA ASP A 210 -16.76 10.15 21.43
C ASP A 210 -15.38 10.09 22.09
N ILE A 211 -15.31 9.77 23.38
CA ILE A 211 -14.04 9.59 24.12
C ILE A 211 -13.25 8.42 23.53
N PHE A 212 -13.96 7.34 23.17
CA PHE A 212 -13.33 6.15 22.61
C PHE A 212 -12.75 6.38 21.22
N ILE A 213 -13.42 7.20 20.36
CA ILE A 213 -12.90 7.64 19.05
C ILE A 213 -11.57 8.38 19.22
N VAL A 214 -11.50 9.35 20.16
CA VAL A 214 -10.29 10.13 20.42
C VAL A 214 -9.13 9.22 20.84
N LEU A 215 -9.40 8.27 21.76
CA LEU A 215 -8.38 7.33 22.22
C LEU A 215 -7.84 6.45 21.07
N ILE A 216 -8.73 5.84 20.28
CA ILE A 216 -8.34 4.91 19.22
C ILE A 216 -7.61 5.63 18.10
N THR A 217 -8.11 6.78 17.67
CA THR A 217 -7.44 7.63 16.68
C THR A 217 -6.09 8.11 17.19
N GLY A 218 -6.02 8.51 18.47
CA GLY A 218 -4.76 8.91 19.10
C GLY A 218 -3.72 7.77 19.13
N ILE A 219 -4.11 6.55 19.47
CA ILE A 219 -3.20 5.38 19.44
C ILE A 219 -2.69 5.14 18.01
N ALA A 220 -3.59 5.13 17.02
CA ALA A 220 -3.23 4.87 15.63
C ALA A 220 -2.24 5.91 15.10
N LEU A 221 -2.57 7.20 15.24
CA LEU A 221 -1.73 8.32 14.77
C LEU A 221 -0.41 8.42 15.54
N THR A 222 -0.41 8.20 16.85
CA THR A 222 0.83 8.25 17.64
C THR A 222 1.80 7.17 17.21
N TYR A 223 1.34 5.94 16.99
CA TYR A 223 2.22 4.85 16.62
C TYR A 223 2.66 4.93 15.15
N GLY A 224 1.79 5.39 14.25
CA GLY A 224 2.15 5.75 12.89
C GLY A 224 3.22 6.86 12.86
N GLY A 225 3.00 7.93 13.62
CA GLY A 225 3.94 9.04 13.75
C GLY A 225 5.28 8.65 14.38
N ILE A 226 5.30 7.72 15.35
CA ILE A 226 6.58 7.17 15.89
C ILE A 226 7.33 6.42 14.78
N ALA A 227 6.64 5.63 13.95
CA ALA A 227 7.29 4.97 12.82
C ALA A 227 7.91 5.98 11.84
N MET A 228 7.19 7.04 11.47
CA MET A 228 7.71 8.14 10.63
C MET A 228 8.91 8.84 11.29
N PHE A 229 8.83 9.15 12.57
CA PHE A 229 9.95 9.75 13.31
C PHE A 229 11.20 8.87 13.29
N LEU A 230 11.03 7.56 13.28
CA LEU A 230 12.12 6.60 13.12
C LEU A 230 12.61 6.46 11.65
N GLY A 231 12.01 7.18 10.70
CA GLY A 231 12.32 7.07 9.27
C GLY A 231 11.76 5.79 8.63
N LEU A 232 10.70 5.23 9.22
CA LEU A 232 9.93 4.10 8.67
C LEU A 232 8.60 4.61 8.13
N SER A 233 7.87 3.75 7.40
CA SER A 233 6.51 4.09 6.94
C SER A 233 5.52 4.14 8.11
N GLU A 234 4.65 5.17 8.11
CA GLU A 234 3.51 5.25 9.02
C GLU A 234 2.55 4.07 8.89
N VAL A 235 2.47 3.48 7.69
CA VAL A 235 1.69 2.28 7.39
C VAL A 235 2.07 1.12 8.32
N ILE A 236 3.38 0.88 8.48
CA ILE A 236 3.90 -0.16 9.38
C ILE A 236 3.50 0.15 10.82
N GLY A 237 3.69 1.39 11.27
CA GLY A 237 3.31 1.81 12.62
C GLY A 237 1.82 1.62 12.87
N ALA A 238 0.98 2.10 11.98
CA ALA A 238 -0.46 1.98 12.06
C ALA A 238 -0.94 0.52 12.07
N PHE A 239 -0.37 -0.33 11.20
CA PHE A 239 -0.67 -1.76 11.16
C PHE A 239 -0.28 -2.46 12.48
N LEU A 240 0.90 -2.17 13.01
CA LEU A 240 1.34 -2.68 14.31
C LEU A 240 0.43 -2.20 15.45
N ALA A 241 0.00 -0.92 15.44
CA ALA A 241 -0.94 -0.38 16.41
C ALA A 241 -2.29 -1.12 16.38
N GLY A 242 -2.80 -1.42 15.18
CA GLY A 242 -4.00 -2.23 15.01
C GLY A 242 -3.83 -3.65 15.57
N MET A 243 -2.69 -4.27 15.31
CA MET A 243 -2.38 -5.59 15.85
C MET A 243 -2.31 -5.60 17.39
N MET A 244 -1.87 -4.52 18.04
CA MET A 244 -1.86 -4.44 19.52
C MET A 244 -3.26 -4.63 20.12
N LEU A 245 -4.30 -4.21 19.43
CA LEU A 245 -5.68 -4.29 19.88
C LEU A 245 -6.44 -5.50 19.30
N SER A 246 -5.85 -6.25 18.39
CA SER A 246 -6.51 -7.32 17.63
C SER A 246 -7.01 -8.49 18.47
N GLU A 247 -6.36 -8.76 19.60
CA GLU A 247 -6.67 -9.88 20.49
C GLU A 247 -7.60 -9.48 21.65
N LEU A 248 -7.98 -8.19 21.73
CA LEU A 248 -8.88 -7.69 22.76
C LEU A 248 -10.35 -7.91 22.39
N SER A 249 -11.19 -8.14 23.39
CA SER A 249 -12.64 -8.32 23.18
C SER A 249 -13.38 -7.04 22.76
N ILE A 250 -12.71 -5.88 22.78
CA ILE A 250 -13.25 -4.59 22.34
C ILE A 250 -13.10 -4.35 20.81
N LYS A 251 -12.60 -5.33 20.06
CA LYS A 251 -12.30 -5.21 18.63
C LYS A 251 -13.45 -4.62 17.81
N ASP A 252 -14.67 -5.15 18.00
CA ASP A 252 -15.86 -4.70 17.25
C ASP A 252 -16.21 -3.24 17.56
N LYS A 253 -16.01 -2.82 18.82
CA LYS A 253 -16.21 -1.44 19.23
C LYS A 253 -15.19 -0.51 18.59
N VAL A 254 -13.92 -0.91 18.55
CA VAL A 254 -12.84 -0.16 17.89
C VAL A 254 -13.16 0.02 16.40
N GLU A 255 -13.56 -1.05 15.72
CA GLU A 255 -13.91 -1.00 14.28
C GLU A 255 -15.11 -0.06 14.04
N LYS A 256 -16.15 -0.15 14.87
CA LYS A 256 -17.34 0.71 14.77
C LYS A 256 -17.01 2.20 14.85
N VAL A 257 -16.08 2.61 15.72
CA VAL A 257 -15.76 4.04 15.92
C VAL A 257 -14.68 4.56 14.97
N ALA A 258 -13.71 3.73 14.57
CA ALA A 258 -12.63 4.15 13.68
C ALA A 258 -13.06 4.22 12.21
N LEU A 259 -13.95 3.33 11.78
CA LEU A 259 -14.40 3.21 10.38
C LEU A 259 -15.01 4.52 9.82
N PRO A 260 -15.94 5.21 10.51
CA PRO A 260 -16.48 6.49 10.03
C PRO A 260 -15.42 7.57 9.86
N VAL A 261 -14.47 7.66 10.81
CA VAL A 261 -13.37 8.65 10.74
C VAL A 261 -12.49 8.35 9.52
N ARG A 262 -12.05 7.11 9.35
CA ARG A 262 -11.29 6.70 8.16
C ARG A 262 -12.04 7.04 6.86
N ASN A 263 -13.32 6.76 6.77
CA ASN A 263 -14.11 6.96 5.55
C ASN A 263 -14.21 8.44 5.12
N ILE A 264 -14.13 9.38 6.07
CA ILE A 264 -14.08 10.81 5.78
C ILE A 264 -12.69 11.20 5.22
N PHE A 265 -11.62 10.68 5.80
CA PHE A 265 -10.26 11.12 5.51
C PHE A 265 -9.58 10.35 4.36
N LEU A 266 -9.91 9.08 4.16
CA LEU A 266 -9.25 8.25 3.14
C LEU A 266 -9.37 8.77 1.70
N PRO A 267 -10.49 9.37 1.24
CA PRO A 267 -10.55 10.00 -0.09
C PRO A 267 -9.50 11.07 -0.32
N PHE A 268 -9.10 11.81 0.72
CA PHE A 268 -8.04 12.82 0.64
C PHE A 268 -6.68 12.21 0.33
N PHE A 269 -6.41 11.01 0.85
CA PHE A 269 -5.17 10.28 0.53
C PHE A 269 -5.09 9.97 -0.96
N PHE A 270 -6.13 9.39 -1.55
CA PHE A 270 -6.12 9.05 -2.98
C PHE A 270 -6.10 10.28 -3.88
N LEU A 271 -6.74 11.36 -3.44
CA LEU A 271 -6.67 12.64 -4.13
C LEU A 271 -5.26 13.22 -4.06
N ASN A 272 -4.64 13.23 -2.88
CA ASN A 272 -3.26 13.69 -2.70
C ASN A 272 -2.28 12.88 -3.55
N PHE A 273 -2.47 11.57 -3.62
CA PHE A 273 -1.70 10.71 -4.51
C PHE A 273 -1.80 11.18 -5.98
N GLY A 274 -3.00 11.55 -6.44
CA GLY A 274 -3.22 12.10 -7.78
C GLY A 274 -2.57 13.46 -8.00
N LEU A 275 -2.54 14.34 -6.98
CA LEU A 275 -1.90 15.67 -7.04
C LEU A 275 -0.40 15.58 -7.31
N HIS A 276 0.28 14.53 -6.83
CA HIS A 276 1.72 14.33 -7.01
C HIS A 276 2.11 13.69 -8.36
N ILE A 277 1.14 13.38 -9.23
CA ILE A 277 1.40 12.81 -10.55
C ILE A 277 1.66 13.93 -11.55
N GLU A 278 2.86 13.98 -12.12
CA GLU A 278 3.24 14.93 -13.16
C GLU A 278 3.00 14.32 -14.56
N LEU A 279 2.17 14.97 -15.38
CA LEU A 279 1.95 14.61 -16.77
C LEU A 279 2.43 15.72 -17.70
N THR A 280 3.04 15.33 -18.82
CA THR A 280 3.41 16.20 -19.92
C THR A 280 2.97 15.60 -21.27
N THR A 281 3.15 16.36 -22.34
CA THR A 281 2.75 15.97 -23.69
C THR A 281 3.58 14.85 -24.30
N ASP A 282 4.85 14.74 -23.91
CA ASP A 282 5.77 13.73 -24.46
C ASP A 282 5.89 12.54 -23.49
N ILE A 283 5.91 11.33 -24.03
CA ILE A 283 6.11 10.09 -23.27
C ILE A 283 7.55 9.64 -23.46
N PRO A 284 8.45 9.95 -22.50
CA PRO A 284 9.84 9.53 -22.61
C PRO A 284 9.93 8.01 -22.49
N HIS A 285 10.89 7.41 -23.20
CA HIS A 285 11.16 5.98 -23.18
C HIS A 285 9.91 5.09 -23.39
N ALA A 286 9.02 5.45 -24.33
CA ALA A 286 7.74 4.77 -24.55
C ALA A 286 7.88 3.23 -24.73
N GLY A 287 8.94 2.78 -25.41
CA GLY A 287 9.23 1.34 -25.57
C GLY A 287 9.49 0.65 -24.24
N LEU A 288 10.30 1.27 -23.36
CA LEU A 288 10.55 0.76 -22.01
C LEU A 288 9.25 0.77 -21.17
N LEU A 289 8.44 1.83 -21.28
CA LEU A 289 7.17 1.93 -20.57
C LEU A 289 6.27 0.72 -20.84
N VAL A 290 6.06 0.38 -22.13
CA VAL A 290 5.25 -0.78 -22.54
C VAL A 290 5.84 -2.08 -21.99
N VAL A 291 7.15 -2.27 -22.10
CA VAL A 291 7.82 -3.47 -21.58
C VAL A 291 7.66 -3.59 -20.07
N LEU A 292 7.82 -2.49 -19.31
CA LEU A 292 7.69 -2.53 -17.86
C LEU A 292 6.25 -2.69 -17.38
N ILE A 293 5.26 -2.17 -18.12
CA ILE A 293 3.85 -2.46 -17.86
C ILE A 293 3.60 -3.97 -17.98
N LEU A 294 4.02 -4.59 -19.09
CA LEU A 294 3.87 -6.04 -19.28
C LEU A 294 4.66 -6.85 -18.26
N TRP A 295 5.91 -6.45 -17.99
CA TRP A 295 6.76 -7.07 -16.99
C TRP A 295 6.13 -7.05 -15.59
N SER A 296 5.52 -5.93 -15.19
CA SER A 296 4.85 -5.81 -13.90
C SER A 296 3.73 -6.82 -13.71
N LEU A 297 2.97 -7.11 -14.77
CA LEU A 297 1.94 -8.14 -14.74
C LEU A 297 2.55 -9.54 -14.59
N VAL A 298 3.55 -9.85 -15.41
CA VAL A 298 4.25 -11.14 -15.40
C VAL A 298 4.96 -11.36 -14.05
N HIS A 299 5.70 -10.36 -13.58
CA HIS A 299 6.41 -10.39 -12.31
C HIS A 299 5.47 -10.72 -11.14
N LYS A 300 4.36 -10.00 -10.98
CA LYS A 300 3.43 -10.23 -9.88
C LYS A 300 2.66 -11.56 -10.03
N LEU A 301 2.42 -12.04 -11.25
CA LEU A 301 1.91 -13.40 -11.46
C LEU A 301 2.90 -14.46 -11.00
N ILE A 302 4.20 -14.30 -11.29
CA ILE A 302 5.26 -15.22 -10.84
C ILE A 302 5.32 -15.22 -9.31
N VAL A 303 5.35 -14.04 -8.68
CA VAL A 303 5.38 -13.90 -7.21
C VAL A 303 4.14 -14.52 -6.59
N GLY A 304 2.95 -14.20 -7.10
CA GLY A 304 1.70 -14.76 -6.62
C GLY A 304 1.68 -16.29 -6.74
N TYR A 305 2.08 -16.81 -7.91
CA TYR A 305 2.06 -18.25 -8.18
C TYR A 305 3.05 -19.02 -7.31
N PHE A 306 4.32 -18.69 -7.36
CA PHE A 306 5.36 -19.42 -6.61
C PHE A 306 5.34 -19.05 -5.12
N GLY A 307 5.31 -17.76 -4.79
CA GLY A 307 5.26 -17.29 -3.40
C GLY A 307 4.01 -17.77 -2.67
N GLY A 308 2.85 -17.74 -3.32
CA GLY A 308 1.61 -18.26 -2.76
C GLY A 308 1.67 -19.76 -2.49
N GLN A 309 2.25 -20.57 -3.39
CA GLN A 309 2.43 -22.01 -3.16
C GLN A 309 3.42 -22.30 -2.03
N TRP A 310 4.53 -21.55 -1.95
CA TRP A 310 5.48 -21.67 -0.83
C TRP A 310 4.86 -21.25 0.51
N PHE A 311 3.90 -20.32 0.46
CA PHE A 311 3.09 -19.96 1.63
C PHE A 311 2.12 -21.07 2.05
N GLY A 312 1.74 -21.96 1.12
CA GLY A 312 0.82 -23.07 1.32
C GLY A 312 -0.56 -22.84 0.68
N LEU A 313 -0.69 -21.88 -0.24
CA LEU A 313 -1.92 -21.67 -0.99
C LEU A 313 -2.08 -22.68 -2.14
N PRO A 314 -3.30 -23.16 -2.42
CA PRO A 314 -3.60 -23.85 -3.66
C PRO A 314 -3.30 -22.96 -4.89
N ARG A 315 -2.96 -23.60 -6.03
CA ARG A 315 -2.58 -22.88 -7.28
C ARG A 315 -3.58 -21.81 -7.70
N SER A 316 -4.87 -22.08 -7.57
CA SER A 316 -5.94 -21.15 -7.91
C SER A 316 -5.87 -19.87 -7.07
N TYR A 317 -5.71 -19.98 -5.74
CA TYR A 317 -5.58 -18.82 -4.85
C TYR A 317 -4.25 -18.08 -5.05
N SER A 318 -3.18 -18.81 -5.36
CA SER A 318 -1.87 -18.25 -5.69
C SER A 318 -1.92 -17.36 -6.94
N LEU A 319 -2.54 -17.81 -8.02
CA LEU A 319 -2.74 -17.01 -9.24
C LEU A 319 -3.62 -15.78 -8.99
N LYS A 320 -4.70 -15.95 -8.21
CA LYS A 320 -5.59 -14.86 -7.84
C LYS A 320 -4.86 -13.78 -7.02
N ALA A 321 -3.95 -14.19 -6.11
CA ALA A 321 -3.11 -13.27 -5.37
C ALA A 321 -2.19 -12.46 -6.30
N GLY A 322 -1.51 -13.10 -7.24
CA GLY A 322 -0.64 -12.43 -8.22
C GLY A 322 -1.37 -11.40 -9.06
N LEU A 323 -2.55 -11.75 -9.60
CA LEU A 323 -3.40 -10.81 -10.34
C LEU A 323 -3.88 -9.63 -9.49
N SER A 324 -3.92 -9.79 -8.17
CA SER A 324 -4.42 -8.79 -7.23
C SER A 324 -3.31 -7.91 -6.62
N LEU A 325 -2.02 -8.14 -6.93
CA LEU A 325 -0.86 -7.41 -6.37
C LEU A 325 -0.15 -6.52 -7.42
N THR A 326 -0.86 -6.07 -8.45
CA THR A 326 -0.22 -5.37 -9.58
C THR A 326 -0.16 -3.85 -9.39
N GLN A 327 -0.99 -3.26 -8.54
CA GLN A 327 -1.10 -1.80 -8.34
C GLN A 327 0.20 -1.18 -7.83
N ARG A 328 0.54 0.03 -8.30
CA ARG A 328 1.63 0.85 -7.74
C ARG A 328 1.04 2.02 -6.97
N GLY A 329 1.76 2.53 -5.98
CA GLY A 329 1.25 3.52 -5.04
C GLY A 329 2.30 4.46 -4.46
N GLU A 330 2.10 4.82 -3.20
CA GLU A 330 2.85 5.86 -2.50
C GLU A 330 4.37 5.64 -2.51
N PHE A 331 4.84 4.43 -2.24
CA PHE A 331 6.29 4.15 -2.27
C PHE A 331 6.89 4.29 -3.66
N SER A 332 6.15 3.92 -4.71
CA SER A 332 6.60 4.16 -6.09
C SER A 332 6.74 5.66 -6.37
N VAL A 333 5.84 6.50 -5.82
CA VAL A 333 5.93 7.98 -5.95
C VAL A 333 7.12 8.53 -5.15
N ILE A 334 7.34 8.05 -3.92
CA ILE A 334 8.50 8.46 -3.09
C ILE A 334 9.81 8.11 -3.80
N ILE A 335 9.91 6.92 -4.39
CA ILE A 335 11.11 6.52 -5.15
C ILE A 335 11.22 7.32 -6.44
N ALA A 336 10.11 7.63 -7.12
CA ALA A 336 10.09 8.47 -8.31
C ALA A 336 10.55 9.91 -8.04
N ALA A 337 10.40 10.42 -6.81
CA ALA A 337 10.93 11.72 -6.42
C ALA A 337 12.47 11.79 -6.43
N LEU A 338 13.17 10.65 -6.40
CA LEU A 338 14.63 10.58 -6.58
C LEU A 338 15.04 10.69 -8.05
N ALA A 339 14.12 10.50 -8.99
CA ALA A 339 14.35 10.65 -10.41
C ALA A 339 14.31 12.13 -10.81
N THR A 340 15.05 12.50 -11.86
CA THR A 340 15.09 13.85 -12.42
C THR A 340 14.71 13.85 -13.90
N GLY A 341 14.25 15.00 -14.40
CA GLY A 341 13.97 15.20 -15.82
C GLY A 341 12.98 14.19 -16.39
N GLU A 342 13.32 13.61 -17.54
CA GLU A 342 12.47 12.66 -18.28
C GLU A 342 12.12 11.40 -17.47
N LEU A 343 13.00 10.96 -16.57
CA LEU A 343 12.78 9.77 -15.77
C LEU A 343 11.67 9.98 -14.72
N LYS A 344 11.56 11.17 -14.13
CA LYS A 344 10.48 11.50 -13.19
C LYS A 344 9.12 11.44 -13.89
N MET A 345 9.05 11.99 -15.07
CA MET A 345 7.87 11.97 -15.93
C MET A 345 7.48 10.55 -16.35
N PHE A 346 8.45 9.76 -16.81
CA PHE A 346 8.27 8.34 -17.12
C PHE A 346 7.67 7.59 -15.92
N ALA A 347 8.24 7.81 -14.72
CA ALA A 347 7.77 7.19 -13.48
C ALA A 347 6.32 7.56 -13.17
N SER A 348 5.94 8.83 -13.29
CA SER A 348 4.58 9.32 -13.05
C SER A 348 3.57 8.63 -13.96
N ILE A 349 3.86 8.57 -15.27
CA ILE A 349 3.00 7.90 -16.26
C ILE A 349 2.90 6.39 -15.94
N TYR A 350 4.04 5.74 -15.68
CA TYR A 350 4.06 4.32 -15.33
C TYR A 350 3.20 4.01 -14.10
N ILE A 351 3.37 4.77 -13.00
CA ILE A 351 2.64 4.57 -11.75
C ILE A 351 1.14 4.72 -11.99
N LEU A 352 0.72 5.78 -12.69
CA LEU A 352 -0.68 6.03 -13.00
C LEU A 352 -1.29 4.88 -13.81
N VAL A 353 -0.65 4.50 -14.91
CA VAL A 353 -1.15 3.42 -15.79
C VAL A 353 -1.27 2.10 -15.05
N ILE A 354 -0.25 1.74 -14.26
CA ILE A 354 -0.26 0.48 -13.49
C ILE A 354 -1.23 0.54 -12.30
N ALA A 355 -1.44 1.67 -11.67
CA ALA A 355 -2.48 1.82 -10.65
C ALA A 355 -3.87 1.51 -11.23
N PHE A 356 -4.16 2.01 -12.44
CA PHE A 356 -5.41 1.72 -13.16
C PHE A 356 -5.51 0.26 -13.60
N ILE A 357 -4.53 -0.23 -14.34
CA ILE A 357 -4.53 -1.63 -14.83
C ILE A 357 -4.62 -2.59 -13.65
N GLY A 358 -3.81 -2.40 -12.62
CA GLY A 358 -3.80 -3.27 -11.44
C GLY A 358 -5.13 -3.25 -10.68
N THR A 359 -5.77 -2.09 -10.55
CA THR A 359 -7.09 -1.99 -9.92
C THR A 359 -8.16 -2.74 -10.71
N ILE A 360 -8.14 -2.64 -12.04
CA ILE A 360 -9.04 -3.41 -12.92
C ILE A 360 -8.75 -4.91 -12.81
N LEU A 361 -7.48 -5.30 -12.85
CA LEU A 361 -7.08 -6.70 -12.69
C LEU A 361 -7.48 -7.28 -11.33
N PHE A 362 -7.37 -6.52 -10.25
CA PHE A 362 -7.84 -6.92 -8.93
C PHE A 362 -9.31 -7.31 -8.95
N GLN A 363 -10.15 -6.50 -9.63
CA GLN A 363 -11.58 -6.79 -9.75
C GLN A 363 -11.86 -7.99 -10.64
N LEU A 364 -11.10 -8.16 -11.72
CA LEU A 364 -11.24 -9.25 -12.66
C LEU A 364 -10.58 -10.55 -12.17
N ALA A 365 -9.68 -10.49 -11.19
CA ALA A 365 -8.89 -11.63 -10.70
C ALA A 365 -9.75 -12.89 -10.38
N PRO A 366 -10.92 -12.80 -9.72
CA PRO A 366 -11.75 -13.97 -9.48
C PRO A 366 -12.27 -14.63 -10.76
N LYS A 367 -12.66 -13.82 -11.77
CA LYS A 367 -13.18 -14.31 -13.06
C LYS A 367 -12.05 -14.92 -13.91
N LEU A 368 -10.93 -14.22 -14.04
CA LEU A 368 -9.76 -14.68 -14.79
C LEU A 368 -9.19 -15.98 -14.22
N ASN A 369 -9.10 -16.06 -12.90
CA ASN A 369 -8.65 -17.26 -12.21
C ASN A 369 -9.55 -18.48 -12.52
N LYS A 370 -10.86 -18.30 -12.52
CA LYS A 370 -11.81 -19.36 -12.88
C LYS A 370 -11.55 -19.89 -14.30
N ILE A 371 -11.41 -19.00 -15.27
CA ILE A 371 -11.13 -19.35 -16.68
C ILE A 371 -9.80 -20.11 -16.81
N ILE A 372 -8.74 -19.64 -16.12
CA ILE A 372 -7.42 -20.28 -16.18
C ILE A 372 -7.48 -21.69 -15.60
N VAL A 373 -8.14 -21.87 -14.46
CA VAL A 373 -8.24 -23.16 -13.78
C VAL A 373 -9.08 -24.16 -14.59
N GLU A 374 -10.19 -23.73 -15.21
CA GLU A 374 -11.03 -24.55 -16.06
C GLU A 374 -10.26 -25.03 -17.30
N LYS A 375 -9.56 -24.12 -18.02
CA LYS A 375 -8.73 -24.51 -19.19
C LYS A 375 -7.57 -25.44 -18.85
N VAL A 376 -7.01 -25.35 -17.64
CA VAL A 376 -5.94 -26.29 -17.20
C VAL A 376 -6.53 -27.68 -16.93
N LYS A 377 -7.73 -27.76 -16.35
CA LYS A 377 -8.41 -29.04 -16.12
C LYS A 377 -8.79 -29.75 -17.43
N GLU A 378 -9.29 -29.00 -18.43
CA GLU A 378 -9.63 -29.53 -19.75
C GLU A 378 -8.41 -30.10 -20.52
N LYS A 379 -7.21 -29.57 -20.27
CA LYS A 379 -5.97 -30.07 -20.90
C LYS A 379 -5.33 -31.26 -20.18
N THR A 380 -5.79 -31.57 -18.96
CA THR A 380 -5.26 -32.65 -18.13
C THR A 380 -6.22 -33.82 -17.99
N SER A 381 -7.44 -33.70 -18.51
CA SER A 381 -8.41 -34.75 -18.76
C SER A 381 -8.33 -35.24 -20.21
#